data_1755d08e8ac57a2639c7637b07c92070
#
_entry.id   1755d08e8ac57a2639c7637b07c92070
#
_cell.length_a   1.000
_cell.length_b   1.000
_cell.length_c   1.000
_cell.angle_alpha   90.00
_cell.angle_beta   90.00
_cell.angle_gamma   90.00
#
_symmetry.space_group_name_H-M   'P 1'
#
loop_
_entity.id
_entity.type
_entity.pdbx_description
1 polymer ?
#
loop_
_entity_poly.entity_id
_entity_poly.type
_entity_poly.pdbx_seq_one_letter_code
_entity_poly.pdbx_strand_id
1 'polypeptide(L)'
;MDIFSVFTLCGGLAFFLYGMTTMSKSLEKMAGGKLERLLKRMTSNPLKSLLLGAGITIAIQSSSAMTVMLVGLVNSGVMELGQTIGVIMGSNIGTTLTAWILSLAGIESESVFVNLLKPESFSPVVALVGIILIMGSKKQKRRDIGRILVGFSILMYGMELMKDAVSPLADMPGFSSLLTAFNNPLLGVLVGAVFTGVIQSSAASVGILQALAMTGSITYGMAVPIIMGQNIGTCVTALISAIGVSRNAKRVSAIHISFNVIGTVVGLVLFYGSNALFGFTFMNAAIDAVGIAFCHTVFNVFTTVLLLPFSRQLEKLARRMIQSEDKSEQFAFLDPLLLRTPGVAISECVSMTNRMGELAHRNLLNAVEQLSDYQDARGTEISGNEDKLDIYEDRLGDYLVKISQHGVSMGDIRTVSRLLHAIGDFERIGDHALNLQESALELHEKNLRFSDAASEELRVLLSALDDIMDLAFSSFAANDPVAAKEVEPLEETIDHLIEEIRMRHIRRLQTGECTIQLGFVLNDLLTNFERVSDHCSNIAVCVIESQADDLDRHTYIHDLKTDRAFTADLNRDLEKYRLPQM
;
A
#
# COMPACT_ATOMS: atom_id res chain seq x y z
N MET A 1 23.31 15.38 37.61
CA MET A 1 23.23 14.06 36.93
C MET A 1 24.58 13.38 37.06
N ASP A 2 24.63 12.20 37.63
CA ASP A 2 25.83 11.38 37.56
C ASP A 2 25.83 10.59 36.23
N ILE A 3 26.95 9.94 35.92
CA ILE A 3 27.11 9.18 34.68
C ILE A 3 26.14 8.02 34.59
N PHE A 4 25.69 7.46 35.71
CA PHE A 4 24.75 6.35 35.78
C PHE A 4 23.32 6.83 35.42
N SER A 5 22.93 8.04 35.84
CA SER A 5 21.66 8.65 35.42
C SER A 5 21.61 8.87 33.89
N VAL A 6 22.74 9.25 33.27
CA VAL A 6 22.83 9.38 31.81
C VAL A 6 22.67 8.02 31.13
N PHE A 7 23.31 6.96 31.64
CA PHE A 7 23.15 5.60 31.11
C PHE A 7 21.72 5.10 31.28
N THR A 8 21.06 5.37 32.42
CA THR A 8 19.68 5.03 32.66
C THR A 8 18.73 5.75 31.69
N LEU A 9 18.98 7.04 31.44
CA LEU A 9 18.22 7.83 30.46
C LEU A 9 18.37 7.26 29.04
N CYS A 10 19.59 6.97 28.61
CA CYS A 10 19.86 6.36 27.31
C CYS A 10 19.21 4.97 27.19
N GLY A 11 19.30 4.15 28.24
CA GLY A 11 18.66 2.83 28.30
C GLY A 11 17.12 2.94 28.24
N GLY A 12 16.55 3.85 29.02
CA GLY A 12 15.12 4.13 29.02
C GLY A 12 14.63 4.58 27.64
N LEU A 13 15.36 5.49 27.00
CA LEU A 13 15.08 5.94 25.64
C LEU A 13 15.17 4.79 24.61
N ALA A 14 16.18 3.93 24.73
CA ALA A 14 16.32 2.77 23.85
C ALA A 14 15.15 1.79 23.99
N PHE A 15 14.73 1.46 25.21
CA PHE A 15 13.56 0.62 25.45
C PHE A 15 12.26 1.28 24.95
N PHE A 16 12.08 2.56 25.21
CA PHE A 16 10.94 3.32 24.73
C PHE A 16 10.83 3.26 23.20
N LEU A 17 11.91 3.57 22.50
CA LEU A 17 11.94 3.55 21.02
C LEU A 17 11.75 2.14 20.45
N TYR A 18 12.35 1.14 21.06
CA TYR A 18 12.20 -0.26 20.64
C TYR A 18 10.78 -0.77 20.86
N GLY A 19 10.19 -0.49 22.04
CA GLY A 19 8.82 -0.87 22.37
C GLY A 19 7.82 -0.23 21.42
N MET A 20 7.94 1.07 21.17
CA MET A 20 7.12 1.82 20.23
C MET A 20 7.24 1.27 18.80
N THR A 21 8.46 1.03 18.32
CA THR A 21 8.71 0.52 16.97
C THR A 21 8.13 -0.89 16.80
N THR A 22 8.31 -1.75 17.79
CA THR A 22 7.79 -3.15 17.77
C THR A 22 6.25 -3.17 17.76
N MET A 23 5.64 -2.33 18.59
CA MET A 23 4.18 -2.18 18.66
C MET A 23 3.64 -1.65 17.33
N SER A 24 4.19 -0.55 16.82
CA SER A 24 3.74 0.10 15.58
C SER A 24 3.87 -0.83 14.37
N LYS A 25 5.03 -1.49 14.15
CA LYS A 25 5.22 -2.44 13.06
C LYS A 25 4.26 -3.63 13.12
N SER A 26 3.95 -4.12 14.33
CA SER A 26 3.02 -5.23 14.49
C SER A 26 1.57 -4.82 14.22
N LEU A 27 1.18 -3.61 14.61
CA LEU A 27 -0.12 -3.01 14.28
C LEU A 27 -0.26 -2.77 12.77
N GLU A 28 0.75 -2.20 12.13
CA GLU A 28 0.80 -1.98 10.68
C GLU A 28 0.66 -3.30 9.91
N LYS A 29 1.41 -4.33 10.31
CA LYS A 29 1.33 -5.67 9.72
C LYS A 29 -0.06 -6.30 9.88
N MET A 30 -0.75 -6.10 11.01
CA MET A 30 -2.10 -6.60 11.24
C MET A 30 -3.16 -5.85 10.43
N ALA A 31 -2.94 -4.57 10.17
CA ALA A 31 -3.84 -3.74 9.38
C ALA A 31 -3.83 -4.12 7.88
N GLY A 32 -2.66 -4.51 7.35
CA GLY A 32 -2.47 -5.03 5.99
C GLY A 32 -3.02 -4.12 4.88
N GLY A 33 -3.23 -4.66 3.69
CA GLY A 33 -3.76 -3.95 2.51
C GLY A 33 -5.22 -3.48 2.60
N LYS A 34 -5.91 -3.71 3.75
CA LYS A 34 -7.26 -3.17 3.98
C LYS A 34 -7.27 -1.64 4.05
N LEU A 35 -6.17 -1.03 4.51
CA LEU A 35 -6.06 0.42 4.70
C LEU A 35 -6.16 1.17 3.36
N GLU A 36 -5.51 0.66 2.32
CA GLU A 36 -5.54 1.28 1.01
C GLU A 36 -6.94 1.24 0.38
N ARG A 37 -7.62 0.09 0.45
CA ARG A 37 -9.00 -0.03 -0.06
C ARG A 37 -9.94 0.96 0.63
N LEU A 38 -9.71 1.23 1.92
CA LEU A 38 -10.44 2.26 2.66
C LEU A 38 -10.08 3.67 2.17
N LEU A 39 -8.79 3.95 1.94
CA LEU A 39 -8.33 5.23 1.41
C LEU A 39 -8.95 5.52 0.04
N LYS A 40 -8.90 4.58 -0.91
CA LYS A 40 -9.51 4.75 -2.23
C LYS A 40 -11.02 5.04 -2.19
N ARG A 41 -11.77 4.40 -1.29
CA ARG A 41 -13.24 4.52 -1.23
C ARG A 41 -13.75 5.74 -0.46
N MET A 42 -13.02 6.23 0.52
CA MET A 42 -13.54 7.19 1.49
C MET A 42 -12.97 8.62 1.36
N THR A 43 -12.08 8.86 0.41
CA THR A 43 -11.37 10.16 0.30
C THR A 43 -12.07 11.22 -0.56
N SER A 44 -13.24 10.92 -1.11
CA SER A 44 -14.03 11.88 -1.91
C SER A 44 -14.62 13.06 -1.11
N ASN A 45 -14.72 12.94 0.22
CA ASN A 45 -15.25 13.98 1.12
C ASN A 45 -14.19 14.37 2.16
N PRO A 46 -13.85 15.68 2.34
CA PRO A 46 -12.82 16.12 3.27
C PRO A 46 -13.01 15.65 4.71
N LEU A 47 -14.25 15.61 5.20
CA LEU A 47 -14.54 15.15 6.57
C LEU A 47 -14.35 13.63 6.70
N LYS A 48 -14.76 12.85 5.69
CA LYS A 48 -14.51 11.40 5.67
C LYS A 48 -13.02 11.11 5.59
N SER A 49 -12.27 11.86 4.76
CA SER A 49 -10.81 11.76 4.66
C SER A 49 -10.12 12.05 5.99
N LEU A 50 -10.60 13.06 6.73
CA LEU A 50 -10.09 13.43 8.04
C LEU A 50 -10.31 12.30 9.06
N LEU A 51 -11.55 11.80 9.17
CA LEU A 51 -11.87 10.69 10.08
C LEU A 51 -11.08 9.42 9.73
N LEU A 52 -10.92 9.16 8.44
CA LEU A 52 -10.13 8.03 7.95
C LEU A 52 -8.65 8.18 8.32
N GLY A 53 -8.06 9.36 8.08
CA GLY A 53 -6.67 9.65 8.45
C GLY A 53 -6.43 9.51 9.95
N ALA A 54 -7.34 10.03 10.78
CA ALA A 54 -7.28 9.86 12.23
C ALA A 54 -7.39 8.37 12.62
N GLY A 55 -8.40 7.65 12.09
CA GLY A 55 -8.62 6.23 12.39
C GLY A 55 -7.46 5.33 11.98
N ILE A 56 -6.88 5.54 10.80
CA ILE A 56 -5.72 4.76 10.35
C ILE A 56 -4.50 5.07 11.23
N THR A 57 -4.21 6.34 11.51
CA THR A 57 -3.07 6.71 12.35
C THR A 57 -3.22 6.17 13.77
N ILE A 58 -4.42 6.16 14.33
CA ILE A 58 -4.72 5.49 15.60
C ILE A 58 -4.44 3.98 15.51
N ALA A 59 -4.85 3.35 14.41
CA ALA A 59 -4.68 1.91 14.23
C ALA A 59 -3.22 1.48 14.04
N ILE A 60 -2.43 2.25 13.28
CA ILE A 60 -1.01 1.92 13.01
C ILE A 60 -0.05 2.64 13.97
N GLN A 61 -0.51 3.60 14.78
CA GLN A 61 0.28 4.39 15.72
C GLN A 61 1.49 5.10 15.07
N SER A 62 1.36 5.49 13.79
CA SER A 62 2.43 6.13 13.02
C SER A 62 1.89 7.11 11.98
N SER A 63 1.99 8.41 12.26
CA SER A 63 1.68 9.47 11.29
C SER A 63 2.75 9.57 10.18
N SER A 64 3.99 9.21 10.49
CA SER A 64 5.06 9.17 9.50
C SER A 64 4.80 8.10 8.43
N ALA A 65 4.43 6.88 8.84
CA ALA A 65 4.05 5.81 7.92
C ALA A 65 2.84 6.21 7.05
N MET A 66 1.83 6.88 7.66
CA MET A 66 0.68 7.41 6.91
C MET A 66 1.12 8.43 5.85
N THR A 67 2.01 9.37 6.18
CA THR A 67 2.46 10.39 5.22
C THR A 67 3.28 9.78 4.09
N VAL A 68 4.18 8.83 4.39
CA VAL A 68 4.95 8.08 3.37
C VAL A 68 4.00 7.32 2.43
N MET A 69 2.98 6.67 2.99
CA MET A 69 1.94 5.99 2.20
C MET A 69 1.21 6.96 1.27
N LEU A 70 0.82 8.15 1.75
CA LEU A 70 0.16 9.16 0.91
C LEU A 70 1.07 9.67 -0.21
N VAL A 71 2.36 9.91 0.09
CA VAL A 71 3.36 10.29 -0.93
C VAL A 71 3.44 9.21 -2.00
N GLY A 72 3.51 7.93 -1.63
CA GLY A 72 3.54 6.81 -2.56
C GLY A 72 2.25 6.68 -3.39
N LEU A 73 1.06 6.76 -2.75
CA LEU A 73 -0.24 6.68 -3.45
C LEU A 73 -0.47 7.82 -4.45
N VAL A 74 0.04 9.02 -4.15
CA VAL A 74 -0.01 10.14 -5.10
C VAL A 74 1.06 9.98 -6.18
N ASN A 75 2.23 9.46 -5.84
CA ASN A 75 3.29 9.17 -6.80
C ASN A 75 2.84 8.15 -7.86
N SER A 76 2.13 7.11 -7.43
CA SER A 76 1.58 6.07 -8.29
C SER A 76 0.30 6.49 -9.04
N GLY A 77 -0.21 7.71 -8.82
CA GLY A 77 -1.45 8.16 -9.46
C GLY A 77 -2.74 7.51 -8.93
N VAL A 78 -2.63 6.68 -7.89
CA VAL A 78 -3.77 5.99 -7.24
C VAL A 78 -4.65 6.97 -6.48
N MET A 79 -4.07 8.08 -6.02
CA MET A 79 -4.74 9.09 -5.19
C MET A 79 -4.44 10.49 -5.71
N GLU A 80 -5.45 11.34 -5.78
CA GLU A 80 -5.28 12.74 -6.15
C GLU A 80 -4.76 13.58 -4.98
N LEU A 81 -3.98 14.63 -5.28
CA LEU A 81 -3.38 15.51 -4.28
C LEU A 81 -4.42 16.10 -3.31
N GLY A 82 -5.57 16.56 -3.81
CA GLY A 82 -6.63 17.14 -2.99
C GLY A 82 -7.22 16.18 -1.95
N GLN A 83 -7.22 14.88 -2.27
CA GLN A 83 -7.73 13.83 -1.37
C GLN A 83 -6.82 13.60 -0.15
N THR A 84 -5.52 13.91 -0.26
CA THR A 84 -4.55 13.69 0.82
C THR A 84 -4.71 14.69 1.97
N ILE A 85 -5.25 15.88 1.72
CA ILE A 85 -5.27 16.99 2.69
C ILE A 85 -6.04 16.61 3.96
N GLY A 86 -7.27 16.10 3.79
CA GLY A 86 -8.07 15.64 4.92
C GLY A 86 -7.40 14.51 5.69
N VAL A 87 -6.75 13.58 4.99
CA VAL A 87 -6.03 12.45 5.61
C VAL A 87 -4.85 12.94 6.45
N ILE A 88 -4.05 13.90 5.93
CA ILE A 88 -2.92 14.52 6.66
C ILE A 88 -3.41 15.22 7.94
N MET A 89 -4.48 16.03 7.82
CA MET A 89 -5.07 16.70 8.97
C MET A 89 -5.58 15.71 10.01
N GLY A 90 -6.27 14.66 9.57
CA GLY A 90 -6.75 13.58 10.42
C GLY A 90 -5.63 12.81 11.10
N SER A 91 -4.54 12.53 10.37
CA SER A 91 -3.36 11.86 10.89
C SER A 91 -2.73 12.62 12.07
N ASN A 92 -2.66 13.95 11.99
CA ASN A 92 -2.16 14.77 13.09
C ASN A 92 -3.06 14.66 14.34
N ILE A 93 -4.39 14.64 14.18
CA ILE A 93 -5.31 14.38 15.29
C ILE A 93 -5.11 12.96 15.83
N GLY A 94 -5.00 11.95 14.95
CA GLY A 94 -4.80 10.55 15.35
C GLY A 94 -3.54 10.34 16.21
N THR A 95 -2.47 11.08 15.93
CA THR A 95 -1.22 11.05 16.70
C THR A 95 -1.41 11.49 18.14
N THR A 96 -2.39 12.34 18.44
CA THR A 96 -2.64 12.81 19.81
C THR A 96 -3.08 11.67 20.75
N LEU A 97 -3.71 10.61 20.23
CA LEU A 97 -4.06 9.46 21.04
C LEU A 97 -2.81 8.77 21.62
N THR A 98 -1.70 8.76 20.89
CA THR A 98 -0.43 8.23 21.42
C THR A 98 0.02 9.03 22.64
N ALA A 99 -0.10 10.36 22.61
CA ALA A 99 0.22 11.21 23.77
C ALA A 99 -0.66 10.87 24.99
N TRP A 100 -1.94 10.55 24.78
CA TRP A 100 -2.85 10.11 25.86
C TRP A 100 -2.45 8.73 26.41
N ILE A 101 -2.04 7.80 25.56
CA ILE A 101 -1.55 6.49 26.02
C ILE A 101 -0.29 6.66 26.86
N LEU A 102 0.64 7.52 26.42
CA LEU A 102 1.88 7.80 27.14
C LEU A 102 1.64 8.53 28.46
N SER A 103 0.61 9.40 28.52
CA SER A 103 0.28 10.14 29.74
C SER A 103 -0.16 9.23 30.91
N LEU A 104 -0.55 7.98 30.62
CA LEU A 104 -0.89 7.01 31.66
C LEU A 104 0.29 6.73 32.60
N ALA A 105 1.54 6.87 32.11
CA ALA A 105 2.75 6.71 32.93
C ALA A 105 2.91 7.80 34.01
N GLY A 106 2.23 8.96 33.86
CA GLY A 106 2.29 10.08 34.80
C GLY A 106 1.16 10.12 35.83
N ILE A 107 0.32 9.08 35.91
CA ILE A 107 -0.80 9.07 36.86
C ILE A 107 -0.30 8.78 38.26
N GLU A 108 -0.47 9.74 39.18
CA GLU A 108 -0.21 9.59 40.62
C GLU A 108 -1.54 9.54 41.37
N SER A 109 -1.73 8.55 42.24
CA SER A 109 -2.94 8.41 43.07
C SER A 109 -2.68 7.56 44.31
N GLU A 110 -3.31 7.90 45.42
CA GLU A 110 -3.29 7.09 46.64
C GLU A 110 -4.28 5.91 46.61
N SER A 111 -5.18 5.88 45.66
CA SER A 111 -6.18 4.80 45.54
C SER A 111 -5.55 3.52 45.00
N VAL A 112 -5.75 2.40 45.71
CA VAL A 112 -5.26 1.06 45.31
C VAL A 112 -5.78 0.66 43.91
N PHE A 113 -7.04 1.01 43.60
CA PHE A 113 -7.63 0.71 42.30
C PHE A 113 -6.95 1.48 41.16
N VAL A 114 -6.66 2.78 41.37
CA VAL A 114 -5.95 3.61 40.38
C VAL A 114 -4.50 3.15 40.26
N ASN A 115 -3.84 2.75 41.35
CA ASN A 115 -2.50 2.20 41.31
C ASN A 115 -2.42 0.88 40.52
N LEU A 116 -3.48 0.07 40.54
CA LEU A 116 -3.54 -1.15 39.73
C LEU A 116 -3.66 -0.83 38.22
N LEU A 117 -4.21 0.32 37.88
CA LEU A 117 -4.33 0.81 36.49
C LEU A 117 -3.08 1.55 36.01
N LYS A 118 -2.09 1.79 36.88
CA LYS A 118 -0.82 2.39 36.44
C LYS A 118 -0.06 1.41 35.55
N PRO A 119 0.58 1.92 34.46
CA PRO A 119 1.40 1.10 33.58
C PRO A 119 2.48 0.31 34.29
N GLU A 120 3.09 0.86 35.34
CA GLU A 120 4.07 0.20 36.20
C GLU A 120 3.54 -1.12 36.80
N SER A 121 2.27 -1.12 37.17
CA SER A 121 1.63 -2.27 37.84
C SER A 121 1.14 -3.33 36.85
N PHE A 122 0.53 -2.94 35.74
CA PHE A 122 -0.09 -3.91 34.82
C PHE A 122 0.81 -4.30 33.64
N SER A 123 1.78 -3.47 33.24
CA SER A 123 2.62 -3.77 32.07
C SER A 123 3.44 -5.06 32.21
N PRO A 124 3.93 -5.48 33.39
CA PRO A 124 4.60 -6.78 33.52
C PRO A 124 3.65 -7.96 33.23
N VAL A 125 2.39 -7.85 33.64
CA VAL A 125 1.37 -8.87 33.37
C VAL A 125 1.02 -8.92 31.88
N VAL A 126 0.90 -7.73 31.26
CA VAL A 126 0.70 -7.60 29.81
C VAL A 126 1.88 -8.20 29.03
N ALA A 127 3.13 -7.96 29.48
CA ALA A 127 4.33 -8.56 28.90
C ALA A 127 4.28 -10.10 28.99
N LEU A 128 3.91 -10.66 30.15
CA LEU A 128 3.80 -12.10 30.33
C LEU A 128 2.76 -12.71 29.38
N VAL A 129 1.57 -12.12 29.30
CA VAL A 129 0.53 -12.54 28.34
C VAL A 129 1.05 -12.45 26.90
N GLY A 130 1.75 -11.36 26.58
CA GLY A 130 2.34 -11.18 25.27
C GLY A 130 3.35 -12.25 24.89
N ILE A 131 4.26 -12.60 25.81
CA ILE A 131 5.25 -13.69 25.61
C ILE A 131 4.57 -15.06 25.45
N ILE A 132 3.55 -15.35 26.27
CA ILE A 132 2.77 -16.59 26.13
C ILE A 132 2.13 -16.70 24.74
N LEU A 133 1.59 -15.59 24.22
CA LEU A 133 1.00 -15.57 22.88
C LEU A 133 2.05 -15.74 21.76
N ILE A 134 3.25 -15.15 21.93
CA ILE A 134 4.36 -15.27 20.96
C ILE A 134 4.88 -16.71 20.91
N MET A 135 5.11 -17.33 22.07
CA MET A 135 5.76 -18.64 22.16
C MET A 135 4.74 -19.80 22.03
N GLY A 136 3.53 -19.64 22.57
CA GLY A 136 2.54 -20.70 22.64
C GLY A 136 1.63 -20.82 21.42
N SER A 137 1.58 -19.83 20.53
CA SER A 137 0.65 -19.83 19.39
C SER A 137 1.33 -20.12 18.06
N LYS A 138 0.75 -21.07 17.29
CA LYS A 138 1.12 -21.30 15.88
C LYS A 138 0.50 -20.26 14.92
N LYS A 139 -0.58 -19.56 15.34
CA LYS A 139 -1.29 -18.60 14.50
C LYS A 139 -0.55 -17.25 14.50
N GLN A 140 -0.13 -16.78 13.31
CA GLN A 140 0.61 -15.53 13.16
C GLN A 140 -0.09 -14.32 13.78
N LYS A 141 -1.42 -14.19 13.59
CA LYS A 141 -2.21 -13.09 14.17
C LYS A 141 -2.10 -13.02 15.71
N ARG A 142 -2.09 -14.16 16.41
CA ARG A 142 -1.91 -14.20 17.88
C ARG A 142 -0.48 -13.82 18.28
N ARG A 143 0.52 -14.22 17.50
CA ARG A 143 1.92 -13.82 17.72
C ARG A 143 2.10 -12.31 17.53
N ASP A 144 1.46 -11.71 16.53
CA ASP A 144 1.53 -10.26 16.29
C ASP A 144 0.81 -9.49 17.42
N ILE A 145 -0.33 -9.97 17.94
CA ILE A 145 -0.96 -9.44 19.17
C ILE A 145 0.01 -9.53 20.35
N GLY A 146 0.69 -10.68 20.52
CA GLY A 146 1.70 -10.84 21.56
C GLY A 146 2.83 -9.82 21.44
N ARG A 147 3.33 -9.53 20.23
CA ARG A 147 4.34 -8.51 19.98
C ARG A 147 3.85 -7.10 20.34
N ILE A 148 2.59 -6.77 20.04
CA ILE A 148 1.97 -5.50 20.45
C ILE A 148 1.99 -5.35 21.96
N LEU A 149 1.58 -6.38 22.69
CA LEU A 149 1.53 -6.36 24.15
C LEU A 149 2.93 -6.23 24.77
N VAL A 150 3.90 -7.00 24.27
CA VAL A 150 5.31 -6.89 24.72
C VAL A 150 5.89 -5.53 24.37
N GLY A 151 5.66 -5.04 23.15
CA GLY A 151 6.11 -3.72 22.69
C GLY A 151 5.55 -2.59 23.57
N PHE A 152 4.26 -2.65 23.91
CA PHE A 152 3.62 -1.72 24.85
C PHE A 152 4.29 -1.75 26.22
N SER A 153 4.54 -2.94 26.77
CA SER A 153 5.14 -3.09 28.09
C SER A 153 6.57 -2.57 28.13
N ILE A 154 7.38 -2.86 27.11
CA ILE A 154 8.75 -2.33 26.97
C ILE A 154 8.74 -0.80 26.85
N LEU A 155 7.80 -0.24 26.09
CA LEU A 155 7.61 1.20 25.95
C LEU A 155 7.33 1.86 27.31
N MET A 156 6.38 1.32 28.07
CA MET A 156 6.03 1.86 29.39
C MET A 156 7.17 1.76 30.39
N TYR A 157 7.92 0.64 30.39
CA TYR A 157 9.11 0.49 31.19
C TYR A 157 10.22 1.48 30.81
N GLY A 158 10.39 1.75 29.49
CA GLY A 158 11.30 2.78 29.00
C GLY A 158 10.93 4.19 29.50
N MET A 159 9.62 4.52 29.53
CA MET A 159 9.11 5.77 30.11
C MET A 159 9.46 5.90 31.57
N GLU A 160 9.28 4.84 32.36
CA GLU A 160 9.60 4.84 33.79
C GLU A 160 11.09 5.06 34.03
N LEU A 161 11.96 4.35 33.32
CA LEU A 161 13.41 4.55 33.40
C LEU A 161 13.82 6.00 33.05
N MET A 162 13.17 6.61 32.04
CA MET A 162 13.43 8.01 31.70
C MET A 162 13.00 8.96 32.81
N LYS A 163 11.81 8.76 33.39
CA LYS A 163 11.31 9.53 34.52
C LYS A 163 12.27 9.49 35.70
N ASP A 164 12.71 8.29 36.11
CA ASP A 164 13.64 8.09 37.22
C ASP A 164 14.98 8.76 36.95
N ALA A 165 15.49 8.66 35.72
CA ALA A 165 16.78 9.27 35.34
C ALA A 165 16.74 10.80 35.34
N VAL A 166 15.60 11.43 35.01
CA VAL A 166 15.50 12.90 34.96
C VAL A 166 14.99 13.52 36.26
N SER A 167 14.34 12.73 37.14
CA SER A 167 13.81 13.21 38.42
C SER A 167 14.84 14.02 39.25
N PRO A 168 16.13 13.63 39.39
CA PRO A 168 17.13 14.39 40.12
C PRO A 168 17.49 15.75 39.49
N LEU A 169 17.11 16.00 38.23
CA LEU A 169 17.37 17.28 37.55
C LEU A 169 16.51 18.41 38.14
N ALA A 170 15.32 18.09 38.66
CA ALA A 170 14.42 19.06 39.25
C ALA A 170 15.11 19.92 40.33
N ASP A 171 15.99 19.32 41.11
CA ASP A 171 16.69 19.96 42.23
C ASP A 171 18.01 20.66 41.82
N MET A 172 18.38 20.62 40.53
CA MET A 172 19.63 21.22 40.03
C MET A 172 19.45 22.68 39.59
N PRO A 173 20.06 23.68 40.22
CA PRO A 173 19.92 25.10 39.84
C PRO A 173 20.35 25.39 38.40
N GLY A 174 21.35 24.68 37.89
CA GLY A 174 21.83 24.80 36.51
C GLY A 174 20.79 24.32 35.48
N PHE A 175 19.99 23.32 35.81
CA PHE A 175 18.94 22.82 34.95
C PHE A 175 17.78 23.83 34.87
N SER A 176 17.34 24.36 36.00
CA SER A 176 16.33 25.42 36.04
C SER A 176 16.74 26.66 35.25
N SER A 177 18.04 27.07 35.34
CA SER A 177 18.53 28.20 34.55
C SER A 177 18.58 27.91 33.04
N LEU A 178 18.89 26.68 32.63
CA LEU A 178 18.83 26.26 31.23
C LEU A 178 17.38 26.30 30.72
N LEU A 179 16.42 25.85 31.54
CA LEU A 179 14.99 25.86 31.18
C LEU A 179 14.44 27.26 30.96
N THR A 180 15.00 28.29 31.65
CA THR A 180 14.56 29.69 31.45
C THR A 180 14.78 30.19 30.01
N ALA A 181 15.75 29.60 29.27
CA ALA A 181 15.92 29.91 27.85
C ALA A 181 14.69 29.52 27.01
N PHE A 182 13.94 28.48 27.41
CA PHE A 182 12.73 28.03 26.75
C PHE A 182 11.49 28.92 27.03
N ASN A 183 11.62 29.97 27.84
CA ASN A 183 10.60 31.00 27.95
C ASN A 183 10.44 31.81 26.65
N ASN A 184 11.41 31.74 25.75
CA ASN A 184 11.28 32.29 24.40
C ASN A 184 10.46 31.30 23.52
N PRO A 185 9.26 31.66 23.06
CA PRO A 185 8.41 30.77 22.29
C PRO A 185 9.06 30.29 20.97
N LEU A 186 9.83 31.15 20.32
CA LEU A 186 10.48 30.81 19.05
C LEU A 186 11.58 29.75 19.26
N LEU A 187 12.31 29.87 20.38
CA LEU A 187 13.30 28.86 20.75
C LEU A 187 12.64 27.53 21.10
N GLY A 188 11.50 27.56 21.81
CA GLY A 188 10.71 26.37 22.10
C GLY A 188 10.26 25.63 20.82
N VAL A 189 9.72 26.39 19.84
CA VAL A 189 9.36 25.82 18.52
C VAL A 189 10.56 25.24 17.81
N LEU A 190 11.69 25.97 17.76
CA LEU A 190 12.90 25.51 17.09
C LEU A 190 13.42 24.19 17.69
N VAL A 191 13.49 24.12 19.02
CA VAL A 191 13.95 22.92 19.72
C VAL A 191 13.00 21.75 19.49
N GLY A 192 11.68 21.96 19.59
CA GLY A 192 10.70 20.93 19.29
C GLY A 192 10.83 20.41 17.85
N ALA A 193 11.01 21.32 16.88
CA ALA A 193 11.14 20.98 15.47
C ALA A 193 12.44 20.20 15.18
N VAL A 194 13.59 20.68 15.64
CA VAL A 194 14.90 20.04 15.43
C VAL A 194 14.93 18.67 16.11
N PHE A 195 14.50 18.60 17.36
CA PHE A 195 14.51 17.36 18.14
C PHE A 195 13.63 16.27 17.49
N THR A 196 12.41 16.62 17.11
CA THR A 196 11.51 15.68 16.42
C THR A 196 12.03 15.33 15.03
N GLY A 197 12.60 16.30 14.31
CA GLY A 197 13.20 16.06 12.99
C GLY A 197 14.38 15.10 13.02
N VAL A 198 15.21 15.14 14.08
CA VAL A 198 16.33 14.20 14.28
C VAL A 198 15.83 12.81 14.66
N ILE A 199 14.89 12.71 15.61
CA ILE A 199 14.34 11.42 16.07
C ILE A 199 13.40 10.81 15.01
N GLN A 200 12.79 11.64 14.14
CA GLN A 200 11.81 11.25 13.12
C GLN A 200 10.54 10.55 13.71
N SER A 201 10.24 10.81 14.96
CA SER A 201 9.08 10.27 15.68
C SER A 201 8.49 11.33 16.61
N SER A 202 7.30 11.83 16.26
CA SER A 202 6.57 12.76 17.12
C SER A 202 6.13 12.12 18.44
N ALA A 203 5.72 10.84 18.39
CA ALA A 203 5.34 10.12 19.60
C ALA A 203 6.51 9.99 20.59
N ALA A 204 7.72 9.70 20.08
CA ALA A 204 8.93 9.66 20.92
C ALA A 204 9.25 11.04 21.50
N SER A 205 9.17 12.08 20.68
CA SER A 205 9.45 13.45 21.12
C SER A 205 8.46 13.93 22.19
N VAL A 206 7.17 13.64 22.03
CA VAL A 206 6.13 13.94 23.03
C VAL A 206 6.38 13.14 24.32
N GLY A 207 6.71 11.85 24.22
CA GLY A 207 6.99 11.00 25.37
C GLY A 207 8.18 11.52 26.21
N ILE A 208 9.25 11.98 25.55
CA ILE A 208 10.40 12.60 26.23
C ILE A 208 9.99 13.91 26.91
N LEU A 209 9.18 14.74 26.25
CA LEU A 209 8.65 15.97 26.86
C LEU A 209 7.79 15.64 28.09
N GLN A 210 6.95 14.59 28.01
CA GLN A 210 6.13 14.13 29.15
C GLN A 210 7.03 13.62 30.31
N ALA A 211 8.07 12.86 30.01
CA ALA A 211 9.03 12.41 31.04
C ALA A 211 9.73 13.60 31.72
N LEU A 212 10.14 14.61 30.96
CA LEU A 212 10.70 15.84 31.50
C LEU A 212 9.68 16.63 32.33
N ALA A 213 8.42 16.68 31.91
CA ALA A 213 7.36 17.39 32.65
C ALA A 213 7.09 16.77 34.02
N MET A 214 7.33 15.48 34.20
CA MET A 214 7.21 14.80 35.49
C MET A 214 8.20 15.31 36.55
N THR A 215 9.27 16.05 36.14
CA THR A 215 10.13 16.76 37.09
C THR A 215 9.46 17.96 37.77
N GLY A 216 8.27 18.38 37.29
CA GLY A 216 7.59 19.59 37.75
C GLY A 216 8.24 20.91 37.32
N SER A 217 9.35 20.85 36.56
CA SER A 217 10.13 22.03 36.13
C SER A 217 9.67 22.65 34.83
N ILE A 218 8.86 21.93 34.04
CA ILE A 218 8.32 22.41 32.75
C ILE A 218 6.99 23.11 32.97
N THR A 219 6.85 24.33 32.45
CA THR A 219 5.59 25.09 32.54
C THR A 219 4.77 25.01 31.24
N TYR A 220 3.49 25.36 31.31
CA TYR A 220 2.65 25.48 30.10
C TYR A 220 3.24 26.43 29.06
N GLY A 221 3.80 27.56 29.49
CA GLY A 221 4.44 28.52 28.61
C GLY A 221 5.65 27.96 27.85
N MET A 222 6.36 27.00 28.42
CA MET A 222 7.48 26.29 27.76
C MET A 222 7.01 25.14 26.89
N ALA A 223 6.07 24.32 27.38
CA ALA A 223 5.64 23.11 26.70
C ALA A 223 4.85 23.37 25.42
N VAL A 224 3.94 24.36 25.44
CA VAL A 224 3.06 24.65 24.28
C VAL A 224 3.86 24.96 23.00
N PRO A 225 4.85 25.86 22.97
CA PRO A 225 5.63 26.09 21.76
C PRO A 225 6.51 24.90 21.36
N ILE A 226 7.00 24.12 22.32
CA ILE A 226 7.74 22.86 22.00
C ILE A 226 6.81 21.88 21.28
N ILE A 227 5.58 21.67 21.76
CA ILE A 227 4.57 20.82 21.12
C ILE A 227 4.28 21.30 19.69
N MET A 228 4.11 22.60 19.48
CA MET A 228 3.91 23.16 18.15
C MET A 228 5.10 22.89 17.23
N GLY A 229 6.33 23.01 17.75
CA GLY A 229 7.57 22.71 17.04
C GLY A 229 7.68 21.22 16.69
N GLN A 230 7.29 20.31 17.59
CA GLN A 230 7.31 18.87 17.37
C GLN A 230 6.46 18.49 16.13
N ASN A 231 5.33 19.14 15.91
CA ASN A 231 4.51 18.93 14.72
C ASN A 231 5.22 19.37 13.43
N ILE A 232 5.97 20.48 13.45
CA ILE A 232 6.82 20.89 12.32
C ILE A 232 7.93 19.85 12.08
N GLY A 233 8.58 19.37 13.14
CA GLY A 233 9.63 18.37 13.05
C GLY A 233 9.19 17.05 12.42
N THR A 234 7.93 16.67 12.61
CA THR A 234 7.32 15.49 11.97
C THR A 234 7.36 15.57 10.44
N CYS A 235 7.37 16.78 9.87
CA CYS A 235 7.38 16.96 8.41
C CYS A 235 8.72 16.55 7.77
N VAL A 236 9.81 16.39 8.56
CA VAL A 236 11.12 15.95 8.05
C VAL A 236 11.01 14.56 7.39
N THR A 237 10.22 13.65 7.95
CA THR A 237 9.99 12.33 7.34
C THR A 237 9.30 12.43 5.98
N ALA A 238 8.34 13.35 5.85
CA ALA A 238 7.67 13.64 4.60
C ALA A 238 8.64 14.24 3.55
N LEU A 239 9.54 15.13 3.98
CA LEU A 239 10.57 15.72 3.11
C LEU A 239 11.53 14.67 2.59
N ILE A 240 12.04 13.79 3.46
CA ILE A 240 12.94 12.70 3.08
C ILE A 240 12.23 11.77 2.08
N SER A 241 10.96 11.45 2.33
CA SER A 241 10.15 10.60 1.44
C SER A 241 9.86 11.25 0.09
N ALA A 242 9.99 12.57 -0.01
CA ALA A 242 9.79 13.31 -1.26
C ALA A 242 11.04 13.39 -2.15
N ILE A 243 12.17 12.81 -1.74
CA ILE A 243 13.40 12.78 -2.54
C ILE A 243 13.25 11.73 -3.64
N GLY A 244 13.43 12.14 -4.90
CA GLY A 244 13.38 11.23 -6.06
C GLY A 244 11.98 10.90 -6.59
N VAL A 245 10.90 11.37 -5.97
CA VAL A 245 9.51 11.10 -6.41
C VAL A 245 8.97 12.18 -7.35
N SER A 246 7.79 11.92 -7.93
CA SER A 246 7.08 12.84 -8.81
C SER A 246 6.75 14.17 -8.11
N ARG A 247 6.45 15.19 -8.89
CA ARG A 247 6.13 16.53 -8.36
C ARG A 247 4.81 16.56 -7.59
N ASN A 248 3.83 15.75 -8.00
CA ASN A 248 2.58 15.63 -7.26
C ASN A 248 2.82 14.98 -5.89
N ALA A 249 3.68 13.98 -5.81
CA ALA A 249 4.10 13.38 -4.56
C ALA A 249 4.87 14.36 -3.65
N LYS A 250 5.76 15.19 -4.21
CA LYS A 250 6.43 16.28 -3.46
C LYS A 250 5.44 17.31 -2.92
N ARG A 251 4.34 17.59 -3.64
CA ARG A 251 3.27 18.49 -3.18
C ARG A 251 2.56 17.98 -1.93
N VAL A 252 2.48 16.66 -1.72
CA VAL A 252 1.95 16.08 -0.46
C VAL A 252 2.77 16.53 0.74
N SER A 253 4.11 16.45 0.62
CA SER A 253 5.02 16.93 1.69
C SER A 253 4.91 18.44 1.88
N ALA A 254 4.77 19.21 0.80
CA ALA A 254 4.57 20.67 0.87
C ALA A 254 3.26 21.02 1.60
N ILE A 255 2.17 20.28 1.38
CA ILE A 255 0.91 20.43 2.12
C ILE A 255 1.12 20.15 3.60
N HIS A 256 1.79 19.06 3.95
CA HIS A 256 2.04 18.68 5.34
C HIS A 256 2.85 19.75 6.09
N ILE A 257 3.92 20.25 5.46
CA ILE A 257 4.73 21.34 6.02
C ILE A 257 3.91 22.62 6.17
N SER A 258 3.21 23.04 5.10
CA SER A 258 2.41 24.27 5.11
C SER A 258 1.33 24.23 6.19
N PHE A 259 0.65 23.09 6.35
CA PHE A 259 -0.35 22.90 7.39
C PHE A 259 0.23 23.11 8.79
N ASN A 260 1.37 22.44 9.11
CA ASN A 260 1.97 22.52 10.43
C ASN A 260 2.62 23.89 10.69
N VAL A 261 3.27 24.51 9.70
CA VAL A 261 3.88 25.83 9.83
C VAL A 261 2.82 26.92 10.02
N ILE A 262 1.77 26.95 9.17
CA ILE A 262 0.68 27.92 9.29
C ILE A 262 -0.04 27.73 10.62
N GLY A 263 -0.35 26.49 11.01
CA GLY A 263 -0.97 26.17 12.29
C GLY A 263 -0.15 26.65 13.48
N THR A 264 1.18 26.46 13.44
CA THR A 264 2.12 26.92 14.47
C THR A 264 2.16 28.45 14.56
N VAL A 265 2.29 29.14 13.42
CA VAL A 265 2.32 30.61 13.39
C VAL A 265 1.02 31.20 13.96
N VAL A 266 -0.12 30.74 13.47
CA VAL A 266 -1.42 31.19 13.95
C VAL A 266 -1.62 30.81 15.42
N GLY A 267 -1.29 29.59 15.81
CA GLY A 267 -1.37 29.12 17.19
C GLY A 267 -0.54 29.96 18.16
N LEU A 268 0.72 30.28 17.80
CA LEU A 268 1.59 31.14 18.60
C LEU A 268 0.98 32.56 18.75
N VAL A 269 0.56 33.17 17.64
CA VAL A 269 -0.02 34.52 17.65
C VAL A 269 -1.27 34.55 18.53
N LEU A 270 -2.15 33.58 18.39
CA LEU A 270 -3.36 33.51 19.19
C LEU A 270 -3.09 33.21 20.66
N PHE A 271 -2.24 32.22 20.95
CA PHE A 271 -1.96 31.80 22.32
C PHE A 271 -1.25 32.91 23.13
N TYR A 272 -0.14 33.44 22.61
CA TYR A 272 0.61 34.50 23.30
C TYR A 272 -0.06 35.86 23.19
N GLY A 273 -0.73 36.15 22.06
CA GLY A 273 -1.55 37.37 21.92
C GLY A 273 -2.71 37.41 22.92
N SER A 274 -3.40 36.28 23.07
CA SER A 274 -4.46 36.18 24.11
C SER A 274 -3.88 36.26 25.51
N ASN A 275 -2.70 35.64 25.77
CA ASN A 275 -2.04 35.79 27.06
C ASN A 275 -1.64 37.23 27.36
N ALA A 276 -1.17 37.98 26.37
CA ALA A 276 -0.84 39.41 26.55
C ALA A 276 -2.07 40.26 26.86
N LEU A 277 -3.25 39.88 26.36
CA LEU A 277 -4.50 40.61 26.60
C LEU A 277 -5.18 40.22 27.92
N PHE A 278 -5.19 38.93 28.26
CA PHE A 278 -5.99 38.38 29.36
C PHE A 278 -5.16 37.93 30.57
N GLY A 279 -3.82 37.82 30.45
CA GLY A 279 -2.92 37.42 31.53
C GLY A 279 -3.19 36.03 32.09
N PHE A 280 -2.95 34.98 31.29
CA PHE A 280 -3.23 33.60 31.69
C PHE A 280 -2.41 33.19 32.91
N THR A 281 -3.02 32.91 34.04
CA THR A 281 -2.35 32.52 35.30
C THR A 281 -1.66 31.18 35.20
N PHE A 282 -2.11 30.27 34.33
CA PHE A 282 -1.55 28.95 34.16
C PHE A 282 -0.23 28.93 33.37
N MET A 283 0.16 30.03 32.69
CA MET A 283 1.38 30.09 31.89
C MET A 283 2.63 29.62 32.63
N ASN A 284 2.74 29.99 33.90
CA ASN A 284 3.85 29.69 34.78
C ASN A 284 3.58 28.46 35.68
N ALA A 285 2.43 27.82 35.56
CA ALA A 285 2.13 26.60 36.28
C ALA A 285 2.89 25.42 35.64
N ALA A 286 3.34 24.48 36.49
CA ALA A 286 3.91 23.22 36.00
C ALA A 286 2.88 22.44 35.19
N ILE A 287 3.31 21.90 34.06
CA ILE A 287 2.50 21.01 33.21
C ILE A 287 2.87 19.56 33.52
N ASP A 288 1.88 18.70 33.57
CA ASP A 288 2.06 17.26 33.70
C ASP A 288 1.91 16.52 32.35
N ALA A 289 2.06 15.21 32.34
CA ALA A 289 1.94 14.39 31.13
C ALA A 289 0.55 14.46 30.51
N VAL A 290 -0.51 14.59 31.33
CA VAL A 290 -1.91 14.74 30.89
C VAL A 290 -2.11 16.12 30.24
N GLY A 291 -1.58 17.18 30.86
CA GLY A 291 -1.61 18.53 30.31
C GLY A 291 -0.91 18.63 28.95
N ILE A 292 0.22 17.93 28.75
CA ILE A 292 0.89 17.85 27.45
C ILE A 292 0.01 17.15 26.42
N ALA A 293 -0.61 16.01 26.75
CA ALA A 293 -1.52 15.31 25.85
C ALA A 293 -2.73 16.17 25.48
N PHE A 294 -3.28 16.90 26.47
CA PHE A 294 -4.39 17.84 26.26
C PHE A 294 -3.99 19.00 25.33
N CYS A 295 -2.88 19.68 25.61
CA CYS A 295 -2.38 20.77 24.76
C CYS A 295 -2.08 20.31 23.34
N HIS A 296 -1.50 19.10 23.17
CA HIS A 296 -1.25 18.50 21.88
C HIS A 296 -2.55 18.25 21.11
N THR A 297 -3.58 17.74 21.79
CA THR A 297 -4.91 17.50 21.18
C THR A 297 -5.57 18.82 20.79
N VAL A 298 -5.63 19.79 21.71
CA VAL A 298 -6.23 21.11 21.46
C VAL A 298 -5.56 21.79 20.26
N PHE A 299 -4.24 21.78 20.19
CA PHE A 299 -3.52 22.39 19.09
C PHE A 299 -3.82 21.70 17.75
N ASN A 300 -3.80 20.38 17.67
CA ASN A 300 -4.05 19.67 16.41
C ASN A 300 -5.51 19.79 15.95
N VAL A 301 -6.47 19.69 16.88
CA VAL A 301 -7.90 19.90 16.57
C VAL A 301 -8.15 21.34 16.12
N PHE A 302 -7.62 22.33 16.87
CA PHE A 302 -7.74 23.73 16.52
C PHE A 302 -7.18 24.03 15.12
N THR A 303 -5.94 23.59 14.83
CA THR A 303 -5.29 23.79 13.52
C THR A 303 -6.11 23.13 12.41
N THR A 304 -6.63 21.94 12.66
CA THR A 304 -7.48 21.22 11.69
C THR A 304 -8.79 21.96 11.43
N VAL A 305 -9.51 22.37 12.46
CA VAL A 305 -10.78 23.12 12.33
C VAL A 305 -10.55 24.45 11.60
N LEU A 306 -9.44 25.13 11.90
CA LEU A 306 -9.07 26.39 11.27
C LEU A 306 -8.74 26.21 9.77
N LEU A 307 -7.96 25.19 9.40
CA LEU A 307 -7.42 25.05 8.05
C LEU A 307 -8.24 24.13 7.12
N LEU A 308 -9.13 23.31 7.67
CA LEU A 308 -9.97 22.41 6.86
C LEU A 308 -10.82 23.14 5.81
N PRO A 309 -11.45 24.30 6.10
CA PRO A 309 -12.17 25.08 5.10
C PRO A 309 -11.26 25.64 3.98
N PHE A 310 -9.97 25.76 4.28
CA PHE A 310 -8.94 26.29 3.36
C PHE A 310 -8.15 25.19 2.64
N SER A 311 -8.66 23.96 2.58
CA SER A 311 -7.99 22.82 1.93
C SER A 311 -7.59 23.11 0.48
N ARG A 312 -8.48 23.75 -0.29
CA ARG A 312 -8.20 24.15 -1.69
C ARG A 312 -7.09 25.21 -1.79
N GLN A 313 -6.96 26.10 -0.80
CA GLN A 313 -5.92 27.12 -0.75
C GLN A 313 -4.57 26.48 -0.40
N LEU A 314 -4.54 25.49 0.49
CA LEU A 314 -3.34 24.70 0.78
C LEU A 314 -2.87 23.93 -0.45
N GLU A 315 -3.77 23.33 -1.21
CA GLU A 315 -3.43 22.68 -2.47
C GLU A 315 -2.84 23.67 -3.47
N LYS A 316 -3.48 24.83 -3.65
CA LYS A 316 -2.95 25.89 -4.54
C LYS A 316 -1.58 26.38 -4.10
N LEU A 317 -1.35 26.50 -2.79
CA LEU A 317 -0.04 26.87 -2.23
C LEU A 317 1.02 25.84 -2.59
N ALA A 318 0.73 24.54 -2.37
CA ALA A 318 1.66 23.46 -2.71
C ALA A 318 1.96 23.42 -4.23
N ARG A 319 0.97 23.64 -5.08
CA ARG A 319 1.14 23.73 -6.54
C ARG A 319 1.99 24.94 -6.96
N ARG A 320 1.93 26.07 -6.23
CA ARG A 320 2.80 27.24 -6.44
C ARG A 320 4.23 27.00 -5.97
N MET A 321 4.41 26.29 -4.86
CA MET A 321 5.74 25.96 -4.33
C MET A 321 6.48 24.99 -5.26
N ILE A 322 5.76 24.06 -5.90
CA ILE A 322 6.34 23.05 -6.77
C ILE A 322 5.66 23.18 -8.14
N GLN A 323 6.29 24.00 -9.01
CA GLN A 323 5.79 24.32 -10.35
C GLN A 323 6.24 23.28 -11.38
N SER A 324 5.46 23.04 -12.38
CA SER A 324 5.50 22.37 -13.67
C SER A 324 4.55 21.16 -13.81
N GLU A 325 4.19 20.89 -15.04
CA GLU A 325 3.40 19.72 -15.43
C GLU A 325 4.28 18.47 -15.40
N ASP A 326 3.80 17.42 -14.74
CA ASP A 326 4.41 16.10 -14.83
C ASP A 326 4.16 15.59 -16.25
N LYS A 327 5.21 15.43 -17.04
CA LYS A 327 5.18 14.42 -18.09
C LYS A 327 5.19 13.09 -17.33
N SER A 328 4.05 12.41 -17.31
CA SER A 328 3.92 11.10 -16.67
C SER A 328 4.91 10.15 -17.32
N GLU A 329 6.00 9.83 -16.64
CA GLU A 329 6.72 8.62 -16.94
C GLU A 329 5.79 7.45 -16.62
N GLN A 330 5.38 6.70 -17.63
CA GLN A 330 4.43 5.58 -17.54
C GLN A 330 4.83 4.50 -16.52
N PHE A 331 6.04 4.54 -15.98
CA PHE A 331 6.64 3.55 -15.08
C PHE A 331 7.14 4.12 -13.74
N ALA A 332 6.71 5.31 -13.32
CA ALA A 332 7.03 5.88 -12.00
C ALA A 332 6.36 5.15 -10.81
N PHE A 333 5.66 4.06 -11.06
CA PHE A 333 4.70 3.44 -10.16
C PHE A 333 5.30 2.52 -9.10
N LEU A 334 6.48 1.94 -9.34
CA LEU A 334 7.13 1.00 -8.42
C LEU A 334 8.11 1.75 -7.50
N ASP A 335 7.55 2.58 -6.62
CA ASP A 335 8.34 3.42 -5.71
C ASP A 335 9.01 2.56 -4.62
N PRO A 336 10.37 2.58 -4.49
CA PRO A 336 11.06 1.91 -3.41
C PRO A 336 10.60 2.33 -2.00
N LEU A 337 10.01 3.51 -1.84
CA LEU A 337 9.46 3.97 -0.56
C LEU A 337 8.26 3.16 -0.11
N LEU A 338 7.45 2.63 -1.05
CA LEU A 338 6.32 1.77 -0.74
C LEU A 338 6.73 0.41 -0.17
N LEU A 339 7.99 -0.02 -0.36
CA LEU A 339 8.52 -1.22 0.30
C LEU A 339 8.50 -1.12 1.82
N ARG A 340 8.46 0.09 2.38
CA ARG A 340 8.27 0.32 3.82
C ARG A 340 6.85 0.00 4.29
N THR A 341 5.89 -0.02 3.37
CA THR A 341 4.48 -0.37 3.60
C THR A 341 4.07 -1.48 2.64
N PRO A 342 4.48 -2.74 2.89
CA PRO A 342 4.36 -3.83 1.94
C PRO A 342 2.93 -4.07 1.43
N GLY A 343 1.92 -3.89 2.28
CA GLY A 343 0.52 -4.04 1.87
C GLY A 343 0.08 -3.03 0.79
N VAL A 344 0.61 -1.81 0.83
CA VAL A 344 0.36 -0.78 -0.21
C VAL A 344 1.10 -1.14 -1.49
N ALA A 345 2.37 -1.55 -1.37
CA ALA A 345 3.19 -1.98 -2.50
C ALA A 345 2.53 -3.14 -3.27
N ILE A 346 2.01 -4.14 -2.56
CA ILE A 346 1.30 -5.29 -3.15
C ILE A 346 0.03 -4.85 -3.87
N SER A 347 -0.77 -3.97 -3.27
CA SER A 347 -1.99 -3.50 -3.92
C SER A 347 -1.71 -2.70 -5.19
N GLU A 348 -0.61 -1.96 -5.21
CA GLU A 348 -0.14 -1.29 -6.43
C GLU A 348 0.29 -2.31 -7.49
N CYS A 349 1.04 -3.35 -7.11
CA CYS A 349 1.37 -4.44 -8.02
C CYS A 349 0.12 -5.13 -8.59
N VAL A 350 -0.92 -5.37 -7.76
CA VAL A 350 -2.21 -5.91 -8.24
C VAL A 350 -2.83 -5.00 -9.31
N SER A 351 -2.87 -3.68 -9.06
CA SER A 351 -3.41 -2.73 -10.03
C SER A 351 -2.64 -2.73 -11.34
N MET A 352 -1.32 -2.82 -11.27
CA MET A 352 -0.45 -2.83 -12.45
C MET A 352 -0.53 -4.13 -13.22
N THR A 353 -0.58 -5.27 -12.53
CA THR A 353 -0.76 -6.58 -13.16
C THR A 353 -2.11 -6.65 -13.89
N ASN A 354 -3.18 -6.06 -13.32
CA ASN A 354 -4.46 -5.97 -14.02
C ASN A 354 -4.37 -5.11 -15.31
N ARG A 355 -3.65 -3.98 -15.26
CA ARG A 355 -3.39 -3.16 -16.47
C ARG A 355 -2.56 -3.89 -17.53
N MET A 356 -1.58 -4.68 -17.08
CA MET A 356 -0.78 -5.55 -17.94
C MET A 356 -1.68 -6.57 -18.65
N GLY A 357 -2.58 -7.24 -17.90
CA GLY A 357 -3.55 -8.16 -18.49
C GLY A 357 -4.49 -7.48 -19.50
N GLU A 358 -5.03 -6.30 -19.18
CA GLU A 358 -5.84 -5.52 -20.12
C GLU A 358 -5.07 -5.12 -21.40
N LEU A 359 -3.76 -4.86 -21.27
CA LEU A 359 -2.90 -4.55 -22.41
C LEU A 359 -2.64 -5.79 -23.27
N ALA A 360 -2.33 -6.93 -22.65
CA ALA A 360 -2.12 -8.21 -23.34
C ALA A 360 -3.39 -8.64 -24.10
N HIS A 361 -4.57 -8.55 -23.46
CA HIS A 361 -5.85 -8.85 -24.10
C HIS A 361 -6.09 -7.97 -25.33
N ARG A 362 -5.99 -6.65 -25.20
CA ARG A 362 -6.18 -5.75 -26.36
C ARG A 362 -5.15 -6.00 -27.47
N ASN A 363 -3.91 -6.32 -27.10
CA ASN A 363 -2.86 -6.58 -28.07
C ASN A 363 -3.17 -7.84 -28.89
N LEU A 364 -3.68 -8.89 -28.26
CA LEU A 364 -4.09 -10.10 -28.94
C LEU A 364 -5.30 -9.88 -29.84
N LEU A 365 -6.33 -9.15 -29.38
CA LEU A 365 -7.48 -8.79 -30.22
C LEU A 365 -7.06 -7.99 -31.47
N ASN A 366 -6.16 -7.02 -31.31
CA ASN A 366 -5.60 -6.27 -32.43
C ASN A 366 -4.85 -7.20 -33.41
N ALA A 367 -4.13 -8.20 -32.92
CA ALA A 367 -3.44 -9.16 -33.76
C ALA A 367 -4.40 -10.10 -34.51
N VAL A 368 -5.48 -10.52 -33.87
CA VAL A 368 -6.55 -11.30 -34.51
C VAL A 368 -7.25 -10.50 -35.62
N GLU A 369 -7.54 -9.22 -35.39
CA GLU A 369 -8.13 -8.35 -36.42
C GLU A 369 -7.21 -8.20 -37.65
N GLN A 370 -5.89 -8.20 -37.49
CA GLN A 370 -4.91 -8.15 -38.59
C GLN A 370 -5.04 -9.32 -39.55
N LEU A 371 -5.54 -10.48 -39.11
CA LEU A 371 -5.72 -11.65 -39.98
C LEU A 371 -6.80 -11.41 -41.08
N SER A 372 -7.76 -10.53 -40.82
CA SER A 372 -8.85 -10.19 -41.74
C SER A 372 -8.70 -8.81 -42.39
N ASP A 373 -8.18 -7.84 -41.67
CA ASP A 373 -8.01 -6.43 -42.08
C ASP A 373 -6.60 -5.93 -41.67
N TYR A 374 -5.63 -6.22 -42.54
CA TYR A 374 -4.23 -5.88 -42.28
C TYR A 374 -3.97 -4.39 -42.41
N GLN A 375 -3.31 -3.79 -41.38
CA GLN A 375 -2.91 -2.39 -41.34
C GLN A 375 -1.52 -2.25 -40.70
N ASP A 376 -0.56 -1.63 -41.40
CA ASP A 376 0.82 -1.42 -40.90
C ASP A 376 0.87 -0.64 -39.59
N ALA A 377 -0.04 0.34 -39.42
CA ALA A 377 -0.12 1.13 -38.18
C ALA A 377 -0.49 0.28 -36.97
N ARG A 378 -1.42 -0.69 -37.14
CA ARG A 378 -1.83 -1.63 -36.09
C ARG A 378 -0.68 -2.61 -35.76
N GLY A 379 0.07 -3.07 -36.76
CA GLY A 379 1.26 -3.90 -36.55
C GLY A 379 2.33 -3.20 -35.72
N THR A 380 2.59 -1.92 -35.98
CA THR A 380 3.50 -1.09 -35.17
C THR A 380 3.00 -0.91 -33.73
N GLU A 381 1.69 -0.79 -33.52
CA GLU A 381 1.09 -0.70 -32.18
C GLU A 381 1.25 -2.01 -31.43
N ILE A 382 1.04 -3.16 -32.08
CA ILE A 382 1.18 -4.50 -31.50
C ILE A 382 2.60 -4.70 -30.97
N SER A 383 3.62 -4.44 -31.78
CA SER A 383 5.02 -4.54 -31.36
C SER A 383 5.36 -3.57 -30.23
N GLY A 384 4.92 -2.31 -30.30
CA GLY A 384 5.15 -1.34 -29.23
C GLY A 384 4.37 -1.65 -27.93
N ASN A 385 3.34 -2.47 -27.97
CA ASN A 385 2.62 -2.95 -26.79
C ASN A 385 3.30 -4.16 -26.16
N GLU A 386 3.89 -5.04 -26.98
CA GLU A 386 4.72 -6.15 -26.50
C GLU A 386 5.97 -5.64 -25.78
N ASP A 387 6.73 -4.68 -26.34
CA ASP A 387 7.84 -4.00 -25.65
C ASP A 387 7.44 -3.47 -24.26
N LYS A 388 6.18 -2.99 -24.10
CA LYS A 388 5.67 -2.54 -22.79
C LYS A 388 5.37 -3.70 -21.86
N LEU A 389 4.85 -4.82 -22.37
CA LEU A 389 4.54 -6.02 -21.58
C LEU A 389 5.82 -6.61 -20.99
N ASP A 390 6.92 -6.68 -21.76
CA ASP A 390 8.26 -7.06 -21.28
C ASP A 390 8.72 -6.17 -20.13
N ILE A 391 8.60 -4.83 -20.30
CA ILE A 391 8.97 -3.88 -19.24
C ILE A 391 8.10 -4.08 -17.99
N TYR A 392 6.82 -4.40 -18.16
CA TYR A 392 5.93 -4.70 -17.03
C TYR A 392 6.37 -5.95 -16.27
N GLU A 393 6.69 -7.04 -17.01
CA GLU A 393 7.13 -8.30 -16.43
C GLU A 393 8.41 -8.11 -15.62
N ASP A 394 9.47 -7.57 -16.24
CA ASP A 394 10.75 -7.30 -15.59
C ASP A 394 10.61 -6.46 -14.31
N ARG A 395 9.94 -5.31 -14.42
CA ARG A 395 9.84 -4.37 -13.29
C ARG A 395 8.94 -4.85 -12.17
N LEU A 396 7.80 -5.47 -12.51
CA LEU A 396 6.90 -6.04 -11.51
C LEU A 396 7.56 -7.24 -10.82
N GLY A 397 8.23 -8.12 -11.58
CA GLY A 397 8.95 -9.28 -11.05
C GLY A 397 10.00 -8.86 -10.03
N ASP A 398 10.88 -7.95 -10.41
CA ASP A 398 11.92 -7.38 -9.53
C ASP A 398 11.33 -6.75 -8.26
N TYR A 399 10.23 -6.02 -8.39
CA TYR A 399 9.61 -5.32 -7.27
C TYR A 399 8.87 -6.28 -6.31
N LEU A 400 8.17 -7.27 -6.84
CA LEU A 400 7.49 -8.33 -6.06
C LEU A 400 8.50 -9.17 -5.27
N VAL A 401 9.67 -9.48 -5.85
CA VAL A 401 10.76 -10.15 -5.15
C VAL A 401 11.28 -9.30 -3.99
N LYS A 402 11.47 -7.98 -4.19
CA LYS A 402 11.86 -7.07 -3.11
C LYS A 402 10.81 -7.00 -2.00
N ILE A 403 9.52 -6.97 -2.34
CA ILE A 403 8.43 -7.01 -1.35
C ILE A 403 8.51 -8.27 -0.48
N SER A 404 8.78 -9.44 -1.07
CA SER A 404 8.83 -10.72 -0.35
C SER A 404 9.91 -10.75 0.75
N GLN A 405 10.96 -9.94 0.62
CA GLN A 405 12.04 -9.80 1.60
C GLN A 405 11.66 -8.94 2.82
N HIS A 406 10.55 -8.20 2.78
CA HIS A 406 10.12 -7.25 3.80
C HIS A 406 8.99 -7.81 4.66
N GLY A 407 9.22 -8.80 5.50
CA GLY A 407 8.35 -9.22 6.62
C GLY A 407 6.83 -9.20 6.38
N VAL A 408 6.36 -9.65 5.22
CA VAL A 408 4.96 -9.65 4.77
C VAL A 408 4.11 -10.73 5.48
N SER A 409 2.79 -10.57 5.50
CA SER A 409 1.87 -11.57 6.05
C SER A 409 1.74 -12.80 5.13
N MET A 410 1.28 -13.95 5.65
CA MET A 410 1.04 -15.13 4.80
C MET A 410 0.01 -14.87 3.68
N GLY A 411 -0.99 -14.03 3.91
CA GLY A 411 -1.94 -13.63 2.87
C GLY A 411 -1.29 -12.78 1.78
N ASP A 412 -0.36 -11.89 2.17
CA ASP A 412 0.40 -11.07 1.23
C ASP A 412 1.38 -11.93 0.40
N ILE A 413 2.01 -12.94 1.01
CA ILE A 413 2.89 -13.89 0.30
C ILE A 413 2.11 -14.62 -0.79
N ARG A 414 0.89 -15.08 -0.51
CA ARG A 414 0.03 -15.72 -1.52
C ARG A 414 -0.31 -14.77 -2.67
N THR A 415 -0.63 -13.51 -2.35
CA THR A 415 -0.88 -12.50 -3.37
C THR A 415 0.36 -12.25 -4.22
N VAL A 416 1.53 -12.10 -3.62
CA VAL A 416 2.81 -11.92 -4.34
C VAL A 416 3.10 -13.12 -5.24
N SER A 417 2.91 -14.36 -4.75
CA SER A 417 3.10 -15.58 -5.55
C SER A 417 2.16 -15.61 -6.76
N ARG A 418 0.87 -15.32 -6.54
CA ARG A 418 -0.12 -15.24 -7.63
C ARG A 418 0.28 -14.23 -8.71
N LEU A 419 0.74 -13.03 -8.30
CA LEU A 419 1.16 -12.00 -9.25
C LEU A 419 2.40 -12.41 -10.03
N LEU A 420 3.41 -13.01 -9.36
CA LEU A 420 4.65 -13.49 -10.01
C LEU A 420 4.39 -14.54 -11.08
N HIS A 421 3.39 -15.41 -10.89
CA HIS A 421 3.00 -16.36 -11.93
C HIS A 421 2.24 -15.70 -13.08
N ALA A 422 1.27 -14.83 -12.74
CA ALA A 422 0.41 -14.23 -13.75
C ALA A 422 1.14 -13.23 -14.69
N ILE A 423 2.17 -12.50 -14.21
CA ILE A 423 2.90 -11.56 -15.08
C ILE A 423 3.60 -12.28 -16.24
N GLY A 424 4.19 -13.45 -16.00
CA GLY A 424 4.79 -14.22 -17.07
C GLY A 424 3.76 -14.78 -18.08
N ASP A 425 2.56 -15.19 -17.61
CA ASP A 425 1.50 -15.63 -18.53
C ASP A 425 0.93 -14.47 -19.36
N PHE A 426 0.82 -13.26 -18.80
CA PHE A 426 0.38 -12.07 -19.56
C PHE A 426 1.41 -11.61 -20.60
N GLU A 427 2.71 -11.67 -20.27
CA GLU A 427 3.80 -11.40 -21.23
C GLU A 427 3.75 -12.39 -22.39
N ARG A 428 3.63 -13.70 -22.10
CA ARG A 428 3.52 -14.75 -23.12
C ARG A 428 2.33 -14.58 -24.07
N ILE A 429 1.18 -14.11 -23.56
CA ILE A 429 0.04 -13.76 -24.41
C ILE A 429 0.41 -12.59 -25.33
N GLY A 430 1.22 -11.63 -24.87
CA GLY A 430 1.78 -10.55 -25.69
C GLY A 430 2.70 -11.07 -26.81
N ASP A 431 3.60 -12.00 -26.50
CA ASP A 431 4.47 -12.69 -27.46
C ASP A 431 3.66 -13.37 -28.56
N HIS A 432 2.59 -14.10 -28.16
CA HIS A 432 1.72 -14.76 -29.13
C HIS A 432 0.96 -13.77 -30.00
N ALA A 433 0.61 -12.57 -29.50
CA ALA A 433 0.03 -11.51 -30.31
C ALA A 433 1.02 -11.03 -31.40
N LEU A 434 2.31 -10.92 -31.07
CA LEU A 434 3.35 -10.58 -32.06
C LEU A 434 3.51 -11.69 -33.12
N ASN A 435 3.52 -12.97 -32.72
CA ASN A 435 3.58 -14.09 -33.65
C ASN A 435 2.35 -14.14 -34.61
N LEU A 436 1.16 -13.81 -34.09
CA LEU A 436 -0.04 -13.68 -34.93
C LEU A 436 0.05 -12.51 -35.90
N GLN A 437 0.65 -11.39 -35.50
CA GLN A 437 0.93 -10.24 -36.36
C GLN A 437 1.88 -10.63 -37.50
N GLU A 438 2.93 -11.44 -37.24
CA GLU A 438 3.85 -11.95 -38.26
C GLU A 438 3.13 -12.85 -39.26
N SER A 439 2.24 -13.73 -38.77
CA SER A 439 1.39 -14.57 -39.63
C SER A 439 0.43 -13.75 -40.48
N ALA A 440 -0.15 -12.66 -39.93
CA ALA A 440 -1.02 -11.76 -40.69
C ALA A 440 -0.24 -10.98 -41.77
N LEU A 441 0.99 -10.55 -41.48
CA LEU A 441 1.90 -9.94 -42.46
C LEU A 441 2.21 -10.91 -43.60
N GLU A 442 2.52 -12.16 -43.29
CA GLU A 442 2.76 -13.19 -44.30
C GLU A 442 1.56 -13.43 -45.23
N LEU A 443 0.34 -13.49 -44.65
CA LEU A 443 -0.90 -13.61 -45.43
C LEU A 443 -1.07 -12.40 -46.37
N HIS A 444 -0.81 -11.19 -45.87
CA HIS A 444 -0.95 -9.96 -46.63
C HIS A 444 0.09 -9.86 -47.77
N GLU A 445 1.39 -10.02 -47.49
CA GLU A 445 2.46 -9.86 -48.46
C GLU A 445 2.39 -10.92 -49.58
N LYS A 446 1.99 -12.15 -49.24
CA LYS A 446 1.86 -13.24 -50.19
C LYS A 446 0.46 -13.32 -50.82
N ASN A 447 -0.44 -12.40 -50.46
CA ASN A 447 -1.82 -12.38 -50.94
C ASN A 447 -2.55 -13.72 -50.78
N LEU A 448 -2.32 -14.38 -49.63
CA LEU A 448 -2.94 -15.65 -49.29
C LEU A 448 -4.29 -15.43 -48.61
N ARG A 449 -5.27 -16.25 -48.93
CA ARG A 449 -6.60 -16.20 -48.30
C ARG A 449 -7.09 -17.59 -47.96
N PHE A 450 -7.66 -17.74 -46.78
CA PHE A 450 -8.35 -18.96 -46.40
C PHE A 450 -9.65 -19.13 -47.21
N SER A 451 -10.08 -20.37 -47.43
CA SER A 451 -11.40 -20.65 -48.00
C SER A 451 -12.52 -20.18 -47.06
N ASP A 452 -13.73 -19.93 -47.60
CA ASP A 452 -14.88 -19.51 -46.81
C ASP A 452 -15.17 -20.48 -45.64
N ALA A 453 -15.02 -21.79 -45.89
CA ALA A 453 -15.20 -22.83 -44.87
C ALA A 453 -14.12 -22.71 -43.75
N ALA A 454 -12.85 -22.51 -44.11
CA ALA A 454 -11.77 -22.36 -43.14
C ALA A 454 -11.90 -21.04 -42.35
N SER A 455 -12.34 -19.97 -42.99
CA SER A 455 -12.59 -18.69 -42.35
C SER A 455 -13.72 -18.76 -41.32
N GLU A 456 -14.77 -19.54 -41.62
CA GLU A 456 -15.90 -19.79 -40.71
C GLU A 456 -15.48 -20.64 -39.49
N GLU A 457 -14.65 -21.68 -39.72
CA GLU A 457 -14.06 -22.50 -38.65
C GLU A 457 -13.17 -21.66 -37.72
N LEU A 458 -12.32 -20.81 -38.30
CA LEU A 458 -11.48 -19.89 -37.53
C LEU A 458 -12.33 -18.88 -36.73
N ARG A 459 -13.42 -18.38 -37.27
CA ARG A 459 -14.33 -17.45 -36.59
C ARG A 459 -14.93 -18.08 -35.33
N VAL A 460 -15.31 -19.36 -35.38
CA VAL A 460 -15.82 -20.09 -34.22
C VAL A 460 -14.71 -20.22 -33.16
N LEU A 461 -13.52 -20.63 -33.56
CA LEU A 461 -12.36 -20.77 -32.65
C LEU A 461 -12.00 -19.42 -32.00
N LEU A 462 -11.95 -18.34 -32.77
CA LEU A 462 -11.64 -17.00 -32.26
C LEU A 462 -12.70 -16.49 -31.29
N SER A 463 -13.99 -16.84 -31.47
CA SER A 463 -15.02 -16.53 -30.49
C SER A 463 -14.82 -17.27 -29.16
N ALA A 464 -14.38 -18.53 -29.20
CA ALA A 464 -14.06 -19.27 -27.98
C ALA A 464 -12.80 -18.72 -27.28
N LEU A 465 -11.81 -18.28 -28.07
CA LEU A 465 -10.59 -17.66 -27.56
C LEU A 465 -10.85 -16.31 -26.89
N ASP A 466 -11.74 -15.48 -27.43
CA ASP A 466 -12.15 -14.22 -26.82
C ASP A 466 -12.88 -14.45 -25.48
N ASP A 467 -13.81 -15.41 -25.45
CA ASP A 467 -14.55 -15.76 -24.25
C ASP A 467 -13.63 -16.33 -23.13
N ILE A 468 -12.61 -17.16 -23.45
CA ILE A 468 -11.67 -17.69 -22.44
C ILE A 468 -10.80 -16.58 -21.87
N MET A 469 -10.34 -15.64 -22.71
CA MET A 469 -9.55 -14.50 -22.25
C MET A 469 -10.37 -13.59 -21.32
N ASP A 470 -11.59 -13.23 -21.73
CA ASP A 470 -12.48 -12.44 -20.89
C ASP A 470 -12.73 -13.10 -19.53
N LEU A 471 -12.98 -14.41 -19.53
CA LEU A 471 -13.22 -15.18 -18.32
C LEU A 471 -11.98 -15.25 -17.41
N ALA A 472 -10.81 -15.59 -17.98
CA ALA A 472 -9.57 -15.69 -17.23
C ALA A 472 -9.15 -14.34 -16.62
N PHE A 473 -9.21 -13.26 -17.41
CA PHE A 473 -8.77 -11.93 -16.96
C PHE A 473 -9.77 -11.29 -15.99
N SER A 474 -11.07 -11.45 -16.19
CA SER A 474 -12.07 -10.95 -15.23
C SER A 474 -12.02 -11.70 -13.91
N SER A 475 -11.87 -13.03 -13.94
CA SER A 475 -11.70 -13.84 -12.73
C SER A 475 -10.42 -13.47 -11.95
N PHE A 476 -9.31 -13.21 -12.66
CA PHE A 476 -8.05 -12.75 -12.06
C PHE A 476 -8.21 -11.37 -11.42
N ALA A 477 -8.79 -10.38 -12.12
CA ALA A 477 -8.98 -9.02 -11.65
C ALA A 477 -9.91 -8.97 -10.43
N ALA A 478 -10.99 -9.77 -10.44
CA ALA A 478 -11.93 -9.90 -9.33
C ALA A 478 -11.41 -10.79 -8.19
N ASN A 479 -10.35 -11.58 -8.44
CA ASN A 479 -9.87 -12.65 -7.56
C ASN A 479 -11.00 -13.63 -7.21
N ASP A 480 -11.75 -14.08 -8.24
CA ASP A 480 -12.91 -14.95 -8.12
C ASP A 480 -12.57 -16.39 -8.50
N PRO A 481 -12.38 -17.30 -7.52
CA PRO A 481 -12.05 -18.70 -7.79
C PRO A 481 -13.23 -19.51 -8.34
N VAL A 482 -14.46 -18.99 -8.26
CA VAL A 482 -15.64 -19.70 -8.81
C VAL A 482 -15.66 -19.49 -10.31
N ALA A 483 -15.54 -18.25 -10.77
CA ALA A 483 -15.43 -17.95 -12.19
C ALA A 483 -14.17 -18.58 -12.83
N ALA A 484 -13.04 -18.60 -12.11
CA ALA A 484 -11.82 -19.21 -12.59
C ALA A 484 -11.94 -20.72 -12.91
N LYS A 485 -12.84 -21.46 -12.24
CA LYS A 485 -13.08 -22.88 -12.53
C LYS A 485 -13.75 -23.14 -13.88
N GLU A 486 -14.42 -22.14 -14.43
CA GLU A 486 -15.08 -22.28 -15.74
C GLU A 486 -14.10 -22.12 -16.92
N VAL A 487 -12.84 -21.72 -16.67
CA VAL A 487 -11.81 -21.53 -17.69
C VAL A 487 -11.35 -22.88 -18.27
N GLU A 488 -11.11 -23.88 -17.43
CA GLU A 488 -10.58 -25.18 -17.86
C GLU A 488 -11.50 -25.97 -18.81
N PRO A 489 -12.86 -26.01 -18.61
CA PRO A 489 -13.75 -26.61 -19.61
C PRO A 489 -13.71 -25.91 -20.97
N LEU A 490 -13.50 -24.61 -20.99
CA LEU A 490 -13.41 -23.83 -22.22
C LEU A 490 -12.06 -24.02 -22.91
N GLU A 491 -10.98 -24.18 -22.16
CA GLU A 491 -9.64 -24.55 -22.68
C GLU A 491 -9.72 -25.90 -23.38
N GLU A 492 -10.26 -26.93 -22.76
CA GLU A 492 -10.45 -28.27 -23.36
C GLU A 492 -11.33 -28.21 -24.62
N THR A 493 -12.32 -27.32 -24.64
CA THR A 493 -13.15 -27.06 -25.83
C THR A 493 -12.34 -26.46 -26.97
N ILE A 494 -11.44 -25.53 -26.69
CA ILE A 494 -10.55 -24.90 -27.67
C ILE A 494 -9.59 -25.95 -28.25
N ASP A 495 -9.02 -26.81 -27.42
CA ASP A 495 -8.16 -27.91 -27.87
C ASP A 495 -8.89 -28.86 -28.85
N HIS A 496 -10.13 -29.23 -28.51
CA HIS A 496 -10.97 -30.03 -29.41
C HIS A 496 -11.24 -29.32 -30.75
N LEU A 497 -11.53 -28.02 -30.72
CA LEU A 497 -11.76 -27.23 -31.94
C LEU A 497 -10.48 -27.19 -32.81
N ILE A 498 -9.32 -26.96 -32.20
CA ILE A 498 -8.03 -26.90 -32.88
C ILE A 498 -7.73 -28.23 -33.58
N GLU A 499 -7.92 -29.37 -32.89
CA GLU A 499 -7.71 -30.69 -33.44
C GLU A 499 -8.66 -30.96 -34.61
N GLU A 500 -9.94 -30.63 -34.48
CA GLU A 500 -10.90 -30.81 -35.55
C GLU A 500 -10.60 -29.92 -36.77
N ILE A 501 -10.25 -28.64 -36.56
CA ILE A 501 -9.88 -27.72 -37.66
C ILE A 501 -8.62 -28.24 -38.36
N ARG A 502 -7.60 -28.74 -37.62
CA ARG A 502 -6.39 -29.35 -38.18
C ARG A 502 -6.70 -30.57 -39.05
N MET A 503 -7.62 -31.44 -38.61
CA MET A 503 -8.06 -32.61 -39.37
C MET A 503 -8.84 -32.21 -40.63
N ARG A 504 -9.70 -31.23 -40.56
CA ARG A 504 -10.46 -30.71 -41.71
C ARG A 504 -9.52 -30.06 -42.74
N HIS A 505 -8.52 -29.33 -42.29
CA HIS A 505 -7.51 -28.74 -43.16
C HIS A 505 -6.68 -29.80 -43.91
N ILE A 506 -6.24 -30.88 -43.25
CA ILE A 506 -5.57 -32.00 -43.89
C ILE A 506 -6.43 -32.60 -45.02
N ARG A 507 -7.74 -32.73 -44.81
CA ARG A 507 -8.69 -33.21 -45.85
C ARG A 507 -8.74 -32.24 -47.03
N ARG A 508 -8.83 -30.91 -46.80
CA ARG A 508 -8.80 -29.88 -47.85
C ARG A 508 -7.48 -29.91 -48.65
N LEU A 509 -6.36 -30.20 -48.01
CA LEU A 509 -5.08 -30.40 -48.69
C LEU A 509 -5.12 -31.62 -49.62
N GLN A 510 -5.69 -32.75 -49.17
CA GLN A 510 -5.82 -33.97 -49.95
C GLN A 510 -6.75 -33.81 -51.17
N THR A 511 -7.78 -32.99 -51.07
CA THR A 511 -8.70 -32.69 -52.17
C THR A 511 -8.23 -31.59 -53.11
N GLY A 512 -7.09 -30.93 -52.78
CA GLY A 512 -6.54 -29.84 -53.58
C GLY A 512 -7.26 -28.50 -53.42
N GLU A 513 -8.12 -28.36 -52.41
CA GLU A 513 -8.88 -27.13 -52.08
C GLU A 513 -8.02 -26.12 -51.29
N CYS A 514 -6.84 -26.51 -50.83
CA CYS A 514 -5.92 -25.67 -50.06
C CYS A 514 -4.47 -25.88 -50.53
N THR A 515 -3.63 -24.88 -50.30
CA THR A 515 -2.20 -24.95 -50.61
C THR A 515 -1.39 -25.34 -49.37
N ILE A 516 -0.24 -26.02 -49.61
CA ILE A 516 0.71 -26.38 -48.54
C ILE A 516 1.16 -25.12 -47.77
N GLN A 517 1.33 -24.00 -48.45
CA GLN A 517 1.76 -22.75 -47.86
C GLN A 517 0.73 -22.20 -46.86
N LEU A 518 -0.57 -22.22 -47.21
CA LEU A 518 -1.64 -21.89 -46.26
C LEU A 518 -1.69 -22.87 -45.09
N GLY A 519 -1.29 -24.12 -45.30
CA GLY A 519 -1.19 -25.12 -44.24
C GLY A 519 -0.16 -24.78 -43.16
N PHE A 520 0.96 -24.23 -43.55
CA PHE A 520 1.96 -23.76 -42.58
C PHE A 520 1.43 -22.59 -41.75
N VAL A 521 0.90 -21.56 -42.43
CA VAL A 521 0.33 -20.38 -41.71
C VAL A 521 -0.83 -20.79 -40.78
N LEU A 522 -1.74 -21.68 -41.24
CA LEU A 522 -2.82 -22.17 -40.38
C LEU A 522 -2.29 -22.89 -39.14
N ASN A 523 -1.29 -23.76 -39.33
CA ASN A 523 -0.71 -24.49 -38.20
C ASN A 523 -0.04 -23.57 -37.19
N ASP A 524 0.65 -22.53 -37.67
CA ASP A 524 1.25 -21.52 -36.79
C ASP A 524 0.18 -20.73 -36.01
N LEU A 525 -0.91 -20.34 -36.67
CA LEU A 525 -2.07 -19.71 -36.02
C LEU A 525 -2.68 -20.60 -34.94
N LEU A 526 -3.00 -21.86 -35.27
CA LEU A 526 -3.58 -22.84 -34.36
C LEU A 526 -2.68 -23.10 -33.15
N THR A 527 -1.36 -23.16 -33.35
CA THR A 527 -0.40 -23.33 -32.25
C THR A 527 -0.35 -22.14 -31.34
N ASN A 528 -0.41 -20.90 -31.88
CA ASN A 528 -0.44 -19.70 -31.05
C ASN A 528 -1.78 -19.59 -30.27
N PHE A 529 -2.90 -19.96 -30.85
CA PHE A 529 -4.20 -19.97 -30.16
C PHE A 529 -4.26 -21.02 -29.04
N GLU A 530 -3.70 -22.23 -29.25
CA GLU A 530 -3.53 -23.27 -28.25
C GLU A 530 -2.73 -22.75 -27.05
N ARG A 531 -1.56 -22.09 -27.32
CA ARG A 531 -0.73 -21.54 -26.27
C ARG A 531 -1.39 -20.38 -25.49
N VAL A 532 -2.15 -19.53 -26.16
CA VAL A 532 -2.92 -18.47 -25.47
C VAL A 532 -3.95 -19.09 -24.54
N SER A 533 -4.65 -20.15 -24.97
CA SER A 533 -5.61 -20.91 -24.15
C SER A 533 -4.93 -21.53 -22.92
N ASP A 534 -3.77 -22.18 -23.09
CA ASP A 534 -2.92 -22.70 -22.01
C ASP A 534 -2.58 -21.63 -20.96
N HIS A 535 -2.18 -20.42 -21.41
CA HIS A 535 -1.86 -19.31 -20.51
C HIS A 535 -3.09 -18.78 -19.77
N CYS A 536 -4.26 -18.77 -20.39
CA CYS A 536 -5.52 -18.42 -19.72
C CYS A 536 -5.85 -19.42 -18.61
N SER A 537 -5.68 -20.74 -18.85
CA SER A 537 -5.81 -21.79 -17.83
C SER A 537 -4.83 -21.58 -16.68
N ASN A 538 -3.55 -21.29 -16.98
CA ASN A 538 -2.54 -21.00 -15.96
C ASN A 538 -2.94 -19.82 -15.06
N ILE A 539 -3.43 -18.72 -15.64
CA ILE A 539 -3.92 -17.53 -14.91
C ILE A 539 -5.08 -17.92 -13.98
N ALA A 540 -6.03 -18.72 -14.46
CA ALA A 540 -7.16 -19.19 -13.67
C ALA A 540 -6.72 -20.07 -12.49
N VAL A 541 -5.81 -21.00 -12.72
CA VAL A 541 -5.24 -21.86 -11.68
C VAL A 541 -4.56 -21.03 -10.58
N CYS A 542 -3.80 -19.98 -10.94
CA CYS A 542 -3.19 -19.06 -9.96
C CYS A 542 -4.22 -18.40 -9.05
N VAL A 543 -5.41 -18.06 -9.57
CA VAL A 543 -6.50 -17.50 -8.75
C VAL A 543 -7.02 -18.52 -7.76
N ILE A 544 -7.22 -19.75 -8.18
CA ILE A 544 -7.75 -20.84 -7.34
C ILE A 544 -6.76 -21.21 -6.24
N GLU A 545 -5.49 -21.42 -6.59
CA GLU A 545 -4.40 -21.74 -5.63
C GLU A 545 -4.23 -20.67 -4.55
N SER A 546 -4.44 -19.40 -4.89
CA SER A 546 -4.29 -18.29 -3.94
C SER A 546 -5.23 -18.38 -2.73
N GLN A 547 -6.30 -19.15 -2.81
CA GLN A 547 -7.34 -19.28 -1.77
C GLN A 547 -7.28 -20.60 -1.01
N ALA A 548 -6.55 -21.60 -1.48
CA ALA A 548 -6.42 -22.90 -0.84
C ALA A 548 -5.16 -23.00 0.02
N ASP A 549 -5.25 -23.77 1.12
CA ASP A 549 -4.15 -23.87 2.09
C ASP A 549 -3.07 -24.88 1.67
N ASP A 550 -3.36 -25.82 0.75
CA ASP A 550 -2.46 -26.93 0.38
C ASP A 550 -2.91 -27.56 -0.96
N LEU A 551 -2.82 -26.83 -2.08
CA LEU A 551 -3.15 -27.36 -3.41
C LEU A 551 -1.88 -27.61 -4.21
N ASP A 552 -1.66 -28.87 -4.60
CA ASP A 552 -0.73 -29.24 -5.65
C ASP A 552 -1.44 -29.08 -7.01
N ARG A 553 -0.90 -28.23 -7.89
CA ARG A 553 -1.44 -27.86 -9.20
C ARG A 553 -1.83 -29.09 -10.04
N HIS A 554 -0.97 -30.09 -10.12
CA HIS A 554 -1.23 -31.30 -10.93
C HIS A 554 -2.37 -32.14 -10.37
N THR A 555 -2.46 -32.26 -9.06
CA THR A 555 -3.53 -32.99 -8.38
C THR A 555 -4.86 -32.27 -8.57
N TYR A 556 -4.87 -30.92 -8.49
CA TYR A 556 -6.08 -30.14 -8.64
C TYR A 556 -6.71 -30.25 -10.03
N ILE A 557 -5.91 -30.08 -11.11
CA ILE A 557 -6.40 -30.20 -12.50
C ILE A 557 -6.94 -31.61 -12.75
N HIS A 558 -6.25 -32.63 -12.26
CA HIS A 558 -6.70 -34.02 -12.38
C HIS A 558 -8.04 -34.26 -11.67
N ASP A 559 -8.20 -33.75 -10.46
CA ASP A 559 -9.45 -33.88 -9.68
C ASP A 559 -10.59 -33.07 -10.31
N LEU A 560 -10.30 -31.89 -10.86
CA LEU A 560 -11.27 -31.06 -11.56
C LEU A 560 -11.85 -31.78 -12.80
N LYS A 561 -11.00 -32.40 -13.62
CA LYS A 561 -11.44 -33.16 -14.83
C LYS A 561 -12.29 -34.39 -14.51
N THR A 562 -12.32 -34.83 -13.25
CA THR A 562 -13.18 -35.94 -12.79
C THR A 562 -14.52 -35.48 -12.19
N ASP A 563 -14.73 -34.15 -12.04
CA ASP A 563 -15.96 -33.59 -11.47
C ASP A 563 -17.11 -33.62 -12.51
N ARG A 564 -18.33 -33.92 -12.03
CA ARG A 564 -19.55 -33.88 -12.86
C ARG A 564 -19.89 -32.47 -13.38
N ALA A 565 -19.55 -31.46 -12.60
CA ALA A 565 -19.75 -30.06 -13.01
C ALA A 565 -18.88 -29.73 -14.22
N PHE A 566 -17.59 -30.11 -14.19
CA PHE A 566 -16.68 -29.96 -15.31
C PHE A 566 -17.21 -30.60 -16.59
N THR A 567 -17.67 -31.86 -16.52
CA THR A 567 -18.24 -32.56 -17.68
C THR A 567 -19.49 -31.86 -18.24
N ALA A 568 -20.32 -31.29 -17.37
CA ALA A 568 -21.51 -30.56 -17.79
C ALA A 568 -21.15 -29.24 -18.50
N ASP A 569 -20.19 -28.51 -17.97
CA ASP A 569 -19.70 -27.26 -18.55
C ASP A 569 -18.98 -27.52 -19.89
N LEU A 570 -18.12 -28.51 -19.98
CA LEU A 570 -17.46 -28.94 -21.21
C LEU A 570 -18.48 -29.29 -22.31
N ASN A 571 -19.51 -30.07 -21.98
CA ASN A 571 -20.55 -30.43 -22.99
C ASN A 571 -21.34 -29.21 -23.46
N ARG A 572 -21.63 -28.27 -22.57
CA ARG A 572 -22.27 -26.98 -22.88
C ARG A 572 -21.44 -26.18 -23.87
N ASP A 573 -20.12 -26.09 -23.63
CA ASP A 573 -19.19 -25.28 -24.42
C ASP A 573 -18.91 -25.94 -25.78
N LEU A 574 -18.77 -27.26 -25.85
CA LEU A 574 -18.68 -28.02 -27.11
C LEU A 574 -19.95 -27.87 -27.98
N GLU A 575 -21.13 -27.74 -27.37
CA GLU A 575 -22.36 -27.47 -28.11
C GLU A 575 -22.41 -26.01 -28.58
N LYS A 576 -21.98 -25.05 -27.77
CA LYS A 576 -21.95 -23.62 -28.09
C LYS A 576 -21.03 -23.32 -29.28
N TYR A 577 -19.84 -23.92 -29.31
CA TYR A 577 -18.78 -23.65 -30.29
C TYR A 577 -18.71 -24.73 -31.38
N ARG A 578 -19.83 -25.32 -31.72
CA ARG A 578 -19.85 -26.36 -32.75
C ARG A 578 -19.47 -25.83 -34.13
N LEU A 579 -18.47 -26.49 -34.76
CA LEU A 579 -18.07 -26.16 -36.13
C LEU A 579 -19.18 -26.40 -37.14
N PRO A 580 -19.27 -25.62 -38.24
CA PRO A 580 -20.22 -25.84 -39.31
C PRO A 580 -20.11 -27.26 -39.87
N GLN A 581 -21.24 -27.83 -40.32
CA GLN A 581 -21.21 -29.12 -41.03
C GLN A 581 -20.48 -28.96 -42.37
N MET A 582 -19.60 -29.91 -42.69
CA MET A 582 -18.87 -29.93 -43.96
C MET A 582 -19.79 -30.18 -45.13
#